data_2015fc8da6a4dbe4bc31c2f5209e1aef
#
_entry.id   2015fc8da6a4dbe4bc31c2f5209e1aef
#
_cell.length_a   1.000
_cell.length_b   1.000
_cell.length_c   1.000
_cell.angle_alpha   90.00
_cell.angle_beta   90.00
_cell.angle_gamma   90.00
#
_symmetry.space_group_name_H-M   'P 1'
#
loop_
_entity.id
_entity.type
_entity.pdbx_description
1 polymer ?
#
loop_
_entity_poly.entity_id
_entity_poly.type
_entity_poly.pdbx_seq_one_letter_code
_entity_poly.pdbx_strand_id
1 'polypeptide(L)'
;MKKYELLRCNGSIIRVLEINADAVLVVDCIRKSIPKWRKRAELVDYEACAEQELTSATGCCIHDYDSLDKKNRRFVHEHFTLIAGVLPFIGDDRKRCAMIDYVAAEKGVSKQTIRNYLWLYLVYQDIAAFAPKQQQNRPLTYDEKNMRWALNKFFYTRHKNSLTTAYTLMLKEKYCDPSGKLLPEYPTINH
;
A
#
# COMPACT_ATOMS: atom_id res chain seq x y z
N MET A 1 -17.88 18.55 14.62
CA MET A 1 -16.53 17.95 14.48
C MET A 1 -16.28 17.08 15.72
N LYS A 2 -16.00 15.80 15.50
CA LYS A 2 -15.77 14.80 16.56
C LYS A 2 -14.42 14.11 16.34
N LYS A 3 -13.87 13.51 17.38
CA LYS A 3 -12.64 12.71 17.26
C LYS A 3 -12.91 11.53 16.33
N TYR A 4 -11.95 11.24 15.42
CA TYR A 4 -11.97 10.23 14.35
C TYR A 4 -12.98 10.47 13.23
N GLU A 5 -13.66 11.61 13.22
CA GLU A 5 -14.54 11.99 12.14
C GLU A 5 -13.75 12.25 10.84
N LEU A 6 -14.33 11.82 9.72
CA LEU A 6 -13.82 12.15 8.39
C LEU A 6 -14.45 13.45 7.90
N LEU A 7 -13.61 14.31 7.36
CA LEU A 7 -14.01 15.59 6.79
C LEU A 7 -13.49 15.71 5.36
N ARG A 8 -14.33 16.27 4.47
CA ARG A 8 -14.01 16.44 3.05
C ARG A 8 -14.10 17.90 2.65
N CYS A 9 -13.14 18.35 1.84
CA CYS A 9 -13.18 19.65 1.15
C CYS A 9 -12.36 19.57 -0.15
N ASN A 10 -12.94 19.98 -1.26
CA ASN A 10 -12.25 20.13 -2.57
C ASN A 10 -11.38 18.93 -2.96
N GLY A 11 -11.91 17.72 -2.82
CA GLY A 11 -11.19 16.47 -3.17
C GLY A 11 -10.12 16.03 -2.15
N SER A 12 -9.93 16.77 -1.06
CA SER A 12 -9.12 16.36 0.08
C SER A 12 -10.01 15.71 1.14
N ILE A 13 -9.57 14.58 1.68
CA ILE A 13 -10.22 13.91 2.82
C ILE A 13 -9.21 13.88 3.96
N ILE A 14 -9.64 14.36 5.12
CA ILE A 14 -8.83 14.36 6.33
C ILE A 14 -9.57 13.63 7.46
N ARG A 15 -8.82 12.98 8.36
CA ARG A 15 -9.36 12.42 9.59
C ARG A 15 -8.92 13.25 10.78
N VAL A 16 -9.87 13.55 11.65
CA VAL A 16 -9.65 14.24 12.93
C VAL A 16 -9.08 13.24 13.93
N LEU A 17 -7.90 13.51 14.47
CA LEU A 17 -7.23 12.64 15.44
C LEU A 17 -7.41 13.15 16.89
N GLU A 18 -7.27 14.47 17.06
CA GLU A 18 -7.38 15.12 18.37
C GLU A 18 -7.96 16.53 18.21
N ILE A 19 -8.67 16.99 19.23
CA ILE A 19 -9.33 18.30 19.20
C ILE A 19 -8.94 19.06 20.47
N ASN A 20 -8.32 20.22 20.29
CA ASN A 20 -8.06 21.21 21.32
C ASN A 20 -8.99 22.42 21.14
N ALA A 21 -8.92 23.39 22.05
CA ALA A 21 -9.79 24.57 22.02
C ALA A 21 -9.72 25.30 20.67
N ASP A 22 -8.50 25.60 20.17
CA ASP A 22 -8.27 26.42 18.97
C ASP A 22 -7.72 25.64 17.78
N ALA A 23 -7.28 24.38 17.98
CA ALA A 23 -6.61 23.59 16.97
C ALA A 23 -7.12 22.15 16.93
N VAL A 24 -6.96 21.54 15.77
CA VAL A 24 -7.36 20.16 15.50
C VAL A 24 -6.18 19.44 14.87
N LEU A 25 -5.81 18.31 15.43
CA LEU A 25 -4.81 17.42 14.83
C LEU A 25 -5.49 16.58 13.76
N VAL A 26 -5.01 16.68 12.53
CA VAL A 26 -5.58 15.98 11.39
C VAL A 26 -4.51 15.22 10.61
N VAL A 27 -4.93 14.13 9.95
CA VAL A 27 -4.13 13.40 8.97
C VAL A 27 -4.82 13.46 7.62
N ASP A 28 -4.04 13.71 6.55
CA ASP A 28 -4.54 13.65 5.18
C ASP A 28 -4.69 12.18 4.77
N CYS A 29 -5.91 11.80 4.38
CA CYS A 29 -6.23 10.42 4.04
C CYS A 29 -5.83 10.04 2.61
N ILE A 30 -5.62 11.01 1.73
CA ILE A 30 -5.23 10.81 0.33
C ILE A 30 -3.71 10.87 0.18
N ARG A 31 -3.12 11.92 0.75
CA ARG A 31 -1.67 12.12 0.71
C ARG A 31 -1.05 11.45 1.93
N LYS A 32 -0.11 10.55 1.72
CA LYS A 32 0.65 9.89 2.80
C LYS A 32 1.48 10.90 3.58
N SER A 33 0.82 11.69 4.41
CA SER A 33 1.41 12.77 5.19
C SER A 33 1.41 12.45 6.69
N ILE A 34 2.32 13.09 7.40
CA ILE A 34 2.37 13.05 8.86
C ILE A 34 1.22 13.90 9.42
N PRO A 35 0.60 13.53 10.57
CA PRO A 35 -0.41 14.34 11.23
C PRO A 35 0.08 15.76 11.52
N LYS A 36 -0.78 16.74 11.35
CA LYS A 36 -0.49 18.15 11.59
C LYS A 36 -1.60 18.84 12.35
N TRP A 37 -1.22 19.75 13.23
CA TRP A 37 -2.17 20.68 13.85
C TRP A 37 -2.61 21.73 12.85
N ARG A 38 -3.92 21.94 12.73
CA ARG A 38 -4.56 23.01 11.95
C ARG A 38 -5.46 23.83 12.84
N LYS A 39 -5.58 25.13 12.57
CA LYS A 39 -6.56 25.99 13.27
C LYS A 39 -7.98 25.56 12.90
N ARG A 40 -8.89 25.63 13.84
CA ARG A 40 -10.32 25.30 13.59
C ARG A 40 -10.90 26.14 12.47
N ALA A 41 -10.51 27.42 12.38
CA ALA A 41 -10.97 28.33 11.33
C ALA A 41 -10.60 27.84 9.89
N GLU A 42 -9.51 27.09 9.74
CA GLU A 42 -9.11 26.53 8.44
C GLU A 42 -9.98 25.34 7.99
N LEU A 43 -10.80 24.82 8.88
CA LEU A 43 -11.62 23.64 8.65
C LEU A 43 -13.13 23.97 8.53
N VAL A 44 -13.48 25.24 8.44
CA VAL A 44 -14.91 25.69 8.39
C VAL A 44 -15.60 25.18 7.13
N ASP A 45 -14.89 25.14 6.01
CA ASP A 45 -15.43 24.67 4.72
C ASP A 45 -15.40 23.15 4.54
N TYR A 46 -14.96 22.42 5.58
CA TYR A 46 -14.94 20.98 5.54
C TYR A 46 -16.26 20.38 6.03
N GLU A 47 -16.81 19.48 5.25
CA GLU A 47 -18.03 18.74 5.55
C GLU A 47 -17.73 17.32 6.03
N ALA A 48 -18.56 16.79 6.92
CA ALA A 48 -18.45 15.38 7.34
C ALA A 48 -18.70 14.46 6.14
N CYS A 49 -17.88 13.42 6.00
CA CYS A 49 -18.05 12.38 4.98
C CYS A 49 -18.01 10.97 5.56
N ALA A 50 -18.52 10.02 4.79
CA ALA A 50 -18.61 8.63 5.22
C ALA A 50 -17.33 7.83 4.93
N GLU A 51 -17.12 6.72 5.64
CA GLU A 51 -15.99 5.78 5.41
C GLU A 51 -16.00 5.20 3.99
N GLN A 52 -17.18 5.06 3.37
CA GLN A 52 -17.32 4.59 2.00
C GLN A 52 -16.67 5.55 1.00
N GLU A 53 -16.71 6.84 1.26
CA GLU A 53 -16.06 7.84 0.41
C GLU A 53 -14.54 7.73 0.50
N LEU A 54 -14.00 7.49 1.70
CA LEU A 54 -12.58 7.22 1.89
C LEU A 54 -12.16 5.97 1.12
N THR A 55 -12.91 4.88 1.25
CA THR A 55 -12.64 3.62 0.55
C THR A 55 -12.64 3.81 -0.97
N SER A 56 -13.63 4.54 -1.49
CA SER A 56 -13.73 4.86 -2.91
C SER A 56 -12.56 5.72 -3.41
N ALA A 57 -12.16 6.73 -2.63
CA ALA A 57 -11.07 7.63 -2.99
C ALA A 57 -9.68 6.98 -2.93
N THR A 58 -9.47 6.04 -2.01
CA THR A 58 -8.17 5.37 -1.81
C THR A 58 -8.05 4.04 -2.55
N GLY A 59 -9.17 3.47 -3.00
CA GLY A 59 -9.23 2.10 -3.56
C GLY A 59 -8.78 1.02 -2.55
N CYS A 60 -8.83 1.32 -1.25
CA CYS A 60 -8.41 0.42 -0.20
C CYS A 60 -9.63 -0.19 0.48
N CYS A 61 -9.86 -1.47 0.24
CA CYS A 61 -10.83 -2.25 1.02
C CYS A 61 -10.13 -2.83 2.24
N ILE A 62 -10.65 -2.53 3.43
CA ILE A 62 -10.19 -3.15 4.67
C ILE A 62 -10.98 -4.45 4.81
N HIS A 63 -10.26 -5.54 4.98
CA HIS A 63 -10.88 -6.83 5.30
C HIS A 63 -11.30 -6.86 6.76
N ASP A 64 -12.37 -7.58 7.06
CA ASP A 64 -12.72 -7.89 8.44
C ASP A 64 -11.54 -8.67 9.08
N TYR A 65 -11.08 -8.19 10.25
CA TYR A 65 -9.98 -8.83 10.98
C TYR A 65 -10.26 -10.31 11.25
N ASP A 66 -11.51 -10.66 11.55
CA ASP A 66 -11.88 -12.05 11.84
C ASP A 66 -11.83 -12.97 10.62
N SER A 67 -11.93 -12.40 9.42
CA SER A 67 -11.77 -13.14 8.15
C SER A 67 -10.31 -13.44 7.78
N LEU A 68 -9.33 -12.81 8.45
CA LEU A 68 -7.92 -13.00 8.17
C LEU A 68 -7.45 -14.38 8.64
N ASP A 69 -6.61 -15.04 7.84
CA ASP A 69 -5.94 -16.27 8.23
C ASP A 69 -4.90 -16.03 9.35
N LYS A 70 -4.45 -17.10 10.01
CA LYS A 70 -3.50 -17.03 11.13
C LYS A 70 -2.19 -16.31 10.76
N LYS A 71 -1.70 -16.48 9.54
CA LYS A 71 -0.46 -15.84 9.05
C LYS A 71 -0.65 -14.33 8.91
N ASN A 72 -1.76 -13.91 8.32
CA ASN A 72 -2.07 -12.50 8.13
C ASN A 72 -2.40 -11.80 9.45
N ARG A 73 -3.09 -12.46 10.38
CA ARG A 73 -3.29 -11.92 11.74
C ARG A 73 -1.96 -11.69 12.46
N ARG A 74 -1.03 -12.66 12.39
CA ARG A 74 0.31 -12.49 12.96
C ARG A 74 1.05 -11.31 12.32
N PHE A 75 1.02 -11.21 11.00
CA PHE A 75 1.60 -10.09 10.27
C PHE A 75 1.04 -8.74 10.73
N VAL A 76 -0.29 -8.62 10.86
CA VAL A 76 -0.96 -7.41 11.34
C VAL A 76 -0.48 -7.02 12.74
N HIS A 77 -0.40 -7.97 13.67
CA HIS A 77 0.09 -7.71 15.03
C HIS A 77 1.56 -7.31 15.07
N GLU A 78 2.43 -7.98 14.33
CA GLU A 78 3.85 -7.64 14.23
C GLU A 78 4.04 -6.19 13.76
N HIS A 79 3.23 -5.76 12.78
CA HIS A 79 3.31 -4.38 12.27
C HIS A 79 2.66 -3.36 13.21
N PHE A 80 1.63 -3.74 13.95
CA PHE A 80 1.05 -2.88 14.98
C PHE A 80 2.07 -2.61 16.11
N THR A 81 2.87 -3.59 16.51
CA THR A 81 3.91 -3.38 17.53
C THR A 81 4.95 -2.33 17.12
N LEU A 82 5.21 -2.14 15.82
CA LEU A 82 6.13 -1.10 15.33
C LEU A 82 5.61 0.32 15.57
N ILE A 83 4.31 0.51 15.66
CA ILE A 83 3.70 1.83 15.82
C ILE A 83 3.13 2.07 17.21
N ALA A 84 2.88 1.03 17.98
CA ALA A 84 2.22 1.13 19.29
C ALA A 84 2.91 2.13 20.22
N GLY A 85 4.25 2.12 20.28
CA GLY A 85 5.03 3.07 21.07
C GLY A 85 5.01 4.51 20.54
N VAL A 86 4.64 4.72 19.27
CA VAL A 86 4.60 6.05 18.63
C VAL A 86 3.25 6.72 18.86
N LEU A 87 2.17 5.94 18.98
CA LEU A 87 0.79 6.44 19.09
C LEU A 87 0.57 7.48 20.22
N PRO A 88 1.13 7.33 21.42
CA PRO A 88 0.95 8.33 22.48
C PRO A 88 1.52 9.72 22.15
N PHE A 89 2.43 9.80 21.16
CA PHE A 89 3.14 11.01 20.79
C PHE A 89 2.68 11.60 19.46
N ILE A 90 1.53 11.22 18.94
CA ILE A 90 1.04 11.63 17.60
C ILE A 90 0.99 13.14 17.45
N GLY A 91 0.55 13.85 18.50
CA GLY A 91 0.41 15.30 18.52
C GLY A 91 1.70 16.08 18.78
N ASP A 92 2.78 15.42 19.20
CA ASP A 92 4.08 16.04 19.50
C ASP A 92 5.11 15.63 18.43
N ASP A 93 5.43 16.54 17.52
CA ASP A 93 6.32 16.27 16.39
C ASP A 93 7.71 15.80 16.82
N ARG A 94 8.26 16.38 17.88
CA ARG A 94 9.61 16.05 18.35
C ARG A 94 9.65 14.65 18.96
N LYS A 95 8.71 14.38 19.89
CA LYS A 95 8.63 13.07 20.54
C LYS A 95 8.26 11.96 19.57
N ARG A 96 7.34 12.23 18.62
CA ARG A 96 6.99 11.30 17.57
C ARG A 96 8.20 10.94 16.70
N CYS A 97 8.99 11.95 16.25
CA CYS A 97 10.19 11.68 15.45
C CYS A 97 11.22 10.89 16.25
N ALA A 98 11.50 11.26 17.49
CA ALA A 98 12.45 10.55 18.34
C ALA A 98 12.03 9.09 18.57
N MET A 99 10.71 8.83 18.80
CA MET A 99 10.21 7.48 18.98
C MET A 99 10.28 6.65 17.69
N ILE A 100 9.99 7.26 16.53
CA ILE A 100 10.17 6.58 15.23
C ILE A 100 11.63 6.20 15.01
N ASP A 101 12.57 7.08 15.36
CA ASP A 101 14.01 6.84 15.24
C ASP A 101 14.45 5.69 16.16
N TYR A 102 13.97 5.69 17.39
CA TYR A 102 14.23 4.66 18.37
C TYR A 102 13.72 3.28 17.90
N VAL A 103 12.44 3.19 17.50
CA VAL A 103 11.85 1.93 17.03
C VAL A 103 12.52 1.43 15.75
N ALA A 104 12.87 2.33 14.82
CA ALA A 104 13.59 1.99 13.60
C ALA A 104 14.93 1.32 13.89
N ALA A 105 15.70 1.88 14.84
CA ALA A 105 16.99 1.33 15.27
C ALA A 105 16.82 0.01 16.03
N GLU A 106 15.84 -0.08 16.94
CA GLU A 106 15.60 -1.30 17.74
C GLU A 106 15.14 -2.47 16.87
N LYS A 107 14.26 -2.24 15.92
CA LYS A 107 13.65 -3.29 15.09
C LYS A 107 14.38 -3.52 13.75
N GLY A 108 15.38 -2.73 13.43
CA GLY A 108 16.13 -2.86 12.16
C GLY A 108 15.27 -2.56 10.92
N VAL A 109 14.24 -1.72 11.06
CA VAL A 109 13.34 -1.34 9.95
C VAL A 109 13.56 0.11 9.55
N SER A 110 13.18 0.47 8.31
CA SER A 110 13.28 1.86 7.89
C SER A 110 12.28 2.76 8.60
N LYS A 111 12.67 4.02 8.90
CA LYS A 111 11.75 5.04 9.43
C LYS A 111 10.52 5.23 8.54
N GLN A 112 10.69 5.07 7.22
CA GLN A 112 9.61 5.19 6.25
C GLN A 112 8.58 4.05 6.39
N THR A 113 9.04 2.85 6.71
CA THR A 113 8.17 1.70 7.00
C THR A 113 7.26 2.00 8.18
N ILE A 114 7.82 2.51 9.30
CA ILE A 114 7.04 2.89 10.49
C ILE A 114 6.04 4.00 10.15
N ARG A 115 6.47 5.04 9.41
CA ARG A 115 5.59 6.14 8.98
C ARG A 115 4.44 5.65 8.12
N ASN A 116 4.67 4.69 7.22
CA ASN A 116 3.64 4.11 6.36
C ASN A 116 2.58 3.36 7.18
N TYR A 117 2.98 2.51 8.13
CA TYR A 117 2.04 1.81 9.01
C TYR A 117 1.33 2.75 9.97
N LEU A 118 2.04 3.75 10.50
CA LEU A 118 1.43 4.78 11.33
C LEU A 118 0.35 5.53 10.54
N TRP A 119 0.64 5.96 9.33
CA TRP A 119 -0.33 6.63 8.46
C TRP A 119 -1.54 5.73 8.19
N LEU A 120 -1.34 4.45 7.82
CA LEU A 120 -2.44 3.50 7.59
C LEU A 120 -3.35 3.40 8.82
N TYR A 121 -2.77 3.22 10.01
CA TYR A 121 -3.54 3.14 11.23
C TYR A 121 -4.31 4.42 11.53
N LEU A 122 -3.67 5.58 11.38
CA LEU A 122 -4.31 6.87 11.67
C LEU A 122 -5.44 7.18 10.68
N VAL A 123 -5.33 6.75 9.45
CA VAL A 123 -6.35 6.94 8.42
C VAL A 123 -7.52 5.99 8.61
N TYR A 124 -7.29 4.72 8.81
CA TYR A 124 -8.36 3.71 8.84
C TYR A 124 -8.85 3.36 10.23
N GLN A 125 -8.10 3.71 11.28
CA GLN A 125 -8.39 3.37 12.68
C GLN A 125 -8.60 1.86 12.92
N ASP A 126 -8.05 1.03 12.03
CA ASP A 126 -8.17 -0.41 12.04
C ASP A 126 -6.83 -1.06 11.74
N ILE A 127 -6.42 -2.00 12.57
CA ILE A 127 -5.18 -2.77 12.37
C ILE A 127 -5.27 -3.69 11.16
N ALA A 128 -6.46 -4.13 10.77
CA ALA A 128 -6.66 -4.94 9.57
C ALA A 128 -6.23 -4.23 8.28
N ALA A 129 -6.12 -2.89 8.29
CA ALA A 129 -5.52 -2.11 7.20
C ALA A 129 -4.05 -2.48 6.90
N PHE A 130 -3.35 -3.15 7.82
CA PHE A 130 -2.00 -3.66 7.59
C PHE A 130 -1.96 -4.96 6.83
N ALA A 131 -3.10 -5.67 6.72
CA ALA A 131 -3.14 -6.95 6.03
C ALA A 131 -2.59 -6.79 4.60
N PRO A 132 -1.74 -7.73 4.14
CA PRO A 132 -1.27 -7.71 2.78
C PRO A 132 -2.48 -7.70 1.83
N LYS A 133 -2.47 -6.80 0.85
CA LYS A 133 -3.50 -6.81 -0.19
C LYS A 133 -3.51 -8.21 -0.79
N GLN A 134 -4.64 -8.89 -0.68
CA GLN A 134 -4.82 -10.15 -1.40
C GLN A 134 -4.58 -9.82 -2.88
N GLN A 135 -3.52 -10.38 -3.45
CA GLN A 135 -3.38 -10.38 -4.89
C GLN A 135 -4.63 -11.09 -5.42
N GLN A 136 -5.52 -10.31 -6.03
CA GLN A 136 -6.58 -10.94 -6.80
C GLN A 136 -5.86 -11.88 -7.76
N ASN A 137 -6.11 -13.17 -7.63
CA ASN A 137 -5.61 -14.19 -8.56
C ASN A 137 -6.34 -13.99 -9.90
N ARG A 138 -5.97 -12.87 -10.59
CA ARG A 138 -6.44 -12.71 -11.96
C ARG A 138 -5.89 -13.87 -12.79
N PRO A 139 -6.69 -14.50 -13.62
CA PRO A 139 -6.17 -15.50 -14.52
C PRO A 139 -5.05 -14.88 -15.35
N LEU A 140 -3.93 -15.59 -15.43
CA LEU A 140 -2.79 -15.15 -16.25
C LEU A 140 -3.25 -14.97 -17.69
N THR A 141 -2.87 -13.87 -18.30
CA THR A 141 -3.05 -13.65 -19.74
C THR A 141 -2.29 -14.72 -20.55
N TYR A 142 -2.62 -14.85 -21.82
CA TYR A 142 -1.92 -15.77 -22.73
C TYR A 142 -0.41 -15.50 -22.75
N ASP A 143 -0.03 -14.24 -22.85
CA ASP A 143 1.39 -13.81 -22.86
C ASP A 143 2.11 -14.11 -21.55
N GLU A 144 1.48 -13.85 -20.40
CA GLU A 144 2.04 -14.18 -19.10
C GLU A 144 2.26 -15.70 -18.92
N LYS A 145 1.35 -16.52 -19.43
CA LYS A 145 1.51 -17.98 -19.44
C LYS A 145 2.70 -18.41 -20.31
N ASN A 146 2.81 -17.83 -21.50
CA ASN A 146 3.92 -18.12 -22.42
C ASN A 146 5.27 -17.63 -21.88
N MET A 147 5.31 -16.45 -21.24
CA MET A 147 6.52 -15.98 -20.57
C MET A 147 6.95 -16.91 -19.42
N ARG A 148 6.03 -17.32 -18.55
CA ARG A 148 6.34 -18.29 -17.49
C ARG A 148 6.82 -19.63 -18.05
N TRP A 149 6.19 -20.11 -19.10
CA TRP A 149 6.60 -21.32 -19.78
C TRP A 149 8.03 -21.19 -20.34
N ALA A 150 8.36 -20.08 -21.00
CA ALA A 150 9.70 -19.85 -21.54
C ALA A 150 10.79 -19.73 -20.46
N LEU A 151 10.47 -19.06 -19.37
CA LEU A 151 11.38 -18.99 -18.21
C LEU A 151 11.68 -20.39 -17.68
N ASN A 152 10.67 -21.22 -17.48
CA ASN A 152 10.86 -22.57 -16.96
C ASN A 152 11.59 -23.49 -17.99
N LYS A 153 11.27 -23.36 -19.29
CA LYS A 153 11.83 -24.24 -20.33
C LYS A 153 13.24 -23.87 -20.73
N PHE A 154 13.59 -22.57 -20.74
CA PHE A 154 14.84 -22.09 -21.31
C PHE A 154 15.74 -21.36 -20.32
N PHE A 155 15.21 -20.57 -19.41
CA PHE A 155 16.02 -19.75 -18.50
C PHE A 155 16.44 -20.49 -17.23
N TYR A 156 15.50 -21.10 -16.51
CA TYR A 156 15.77 -21.84 -15.25
C TYR A 156 16.34 -23.24 -15.52
N THR A 157 17.10 -23.41 -16.57
CA THR A 157 17.73 -24.69 -16.92
C THR A 157 19.22 -24.67 -16.63
N ARG A 158 19.84 -25.87 -16.66
CA ARG A 158 21.30 -26.02 -16.50
C ARG A 158 22.11 -25.29 -17.59
N HIS A 159 21.51 -25.00 -18.74
CA HIS A 159 22.19 -24.32 -19.87
C HIS A 159 22.40 -22.83 -19.65
N LYS A 160 21.86 -22.21 -18.57
CA LYS A 160 22.05 -20.80 -18.20
C LYS A 160 21.84 -19.83 -19.38
N ASN A 161 20.79 -20.04 -20.16
CA ASN A 161 20.42 -19.11 -21.23
C ASN A 161 20.14 -17.71 -20.66
N SER A 162 20.44 -16.66 -21.43
CA SER A 162 20.06 -15.30 -21.05
C SER A 162 18.53 -15.11 -21.13
N LEU A 163 18.00 -14.12 -20.46
CA LEU A 163 16.58 -13.74 -20.57
C LEU A 163 16.20 -13.41 -22.01
N THR A 164 17.09 -12.69 -22.73
CA THR A 164 16.90 -12.36 -24.13
C THR A 164 16.81 -13.61 -25.01
N THR A 165 17.67 -14.60 -24.76
CA THR A 165 17.64 -15.89 -25.48
C THR A 165 16.33 -16.63 -25.20
N ALA A 166 15.92 -16.71 -23.92
CA ALA A 166 14.66 -17.36 -23.54
C ALA A 166 13.44 -16.69 -24.19
N TYR A 167 13.44 -15.37 -24.25
CA TYR A 167 12.40 -14.58 -24.91
C TYR A 167 12.37 -14.84 -26.43
N THR A 168 13.52 -14.81 -27.09
CA THR A 168 13.62 -15.09 -28.54
C THR A 168 13.11 -16.49 -28.88
N LEU A 169 13.46 -17.49 -28.05
CA LEU A 169 12.98 -18.86 -28.22
C LEU A 169 11.46 -18.97 -27.98
N MET A 170 10.94 -18.22 -27.03
CA MET A 170 9.49 -18.12 -26.79
C MET A 170 8.77 -17.56 -28.02
N LEU A 171 9.26 -16.46 -28.58
CA LEU A 171 8.66 -15.87 -29.78
C LEU A 171 8.64 -16.88 -30.93
N LYS A 172 9.75 -17.58 -31.16
CA LYS A 172 9.87 -18.58 -32.19
C LYS A 172 8.89 -19.73 -32.06
N GLU A 173 8.66 -20.22 -30.80
CA GLU A 173 7.79 -21.37 -30.58
C GLU A 173 6.30 -21.02 -30.44
N LYS A 174 5.96 -19.80 -30.00
CA LYS A 174 4.58 -19.43 -29.62
C LYS A 174 3.97 -18.33 -30.48
N TYR A 175 4.78 -17.54 -31.17
CA TYR A 175 4.35 -16.34 -31.88
C TYR A 175 4.86 -16.27 -33.32
N CYS A 176 5.37 -17.37 -33.90
CA CYS A 176 5.66 -17.49 -35.29
C CYS A 176 4.66 -18.41 -35.99
N ASP A 177 4.36 -18.10 -37.26
CA ASP A 177 3.61 -18.98 -38.13
C ASP A 177 4.48 -20.15 -38.60
N PRO A 178 3.93 -21.16 -39.33
CA PRO A 178 4.72 -22.27 -39.88
C PRO A 178 5.83 -21.86 -40.85
N SER A 179 5.77 -20.65 -41.41
CA SER A 179 6.81 -20.09 -42.29
C SER A 179 7.95 -19.43 -41.49
N GLY A 180 7.81 -19.31 -40.16
CA GLY A 180 8.77 -18.67 -39.27
C GLY A 180 8.63 -17.16 -39.16
N LYS A 181 7.56 -16.57 -39.71
CA LYS A 181 7.27 -15.15 -39.61
C LYS A 181 6.54 -14.84 -38.29
N LEU A 182 6.95 -13.78 -37.59
CA LEU A 182 6.28 -13.31 -36.38
C LEU A 182 4.83 -12.88 -36.65
N LEU A 183 3.93 -13.32 -35.80
CA LEU A 183 2.53 -12.87 -35.77
C LEU A 183 2.46 -11.38 -35.39
N PRO A 184 1.45 -10.62 -35.84
CA PRO A 184 1.37 -9.19 -35.59
C PRO A 184 1.19 -8.84 -34.08
N GLU A 185 0.61 -9.76 -33.29
CA GLU A 185 0.42 -9.59 -31.84
C GLU A 185 1.39 -10.48 -31.08
N TYR A 186 2.45 -9.88 -30.59
CA TYR A 186 3.41 -10.55 -29.68
C TYR A 186 3.84 -9.60 -28.56
N PRO A 187 4.14 -10.11 -27.36
CA PRO A 187 4.54 -9.27 -26.23
C PRO A 187 5.89 -8.61 -26.53
N THR A 188 5.94 -7.28 -26.41
CA THR A 188 7.18 -6.50 -26.54
C THR A 188 7.83 -6.30 -25.18
N ILE A 189 9.16 -6.42 -25.11
CA ILE A 189 9.94 -6.01 -23.93
C ILE A 189 10.29 -4.54 -24.13
N ASN A 190 9.65 -3.67 -23.35
CA ASN A 190 10.10 -2.29 -23.27
C ASN A 190 11.37 -2.26 -22.41
N HIS A 191 12.46 -1.78 -22.97
CA HIS A 191 13.73 -1.55 -22.28
C HIS A 191 13.66 -0.27 -21.44
#